data_4e0777736c8f8482fe5e14968a5756aa
#
_entry.id   4e0777736c8f8482fe5e14968a5756aa
#
_cell.length_a   1.000
_cell.length_b   1.000
_cell.length_c   1.000
_cell.angle_alpha   90.00
_cell.angle_beta   90.00
_cell.angle_gamma   90.00
#
_symmetry.space_group_name_H-M   'P 1'
#
loop_
_entity.id
_entity.type
_entity.pdbx_description
1 polymer ?
#
loop_
_entity_poly.entity_id
_entity_poly.type
_entity_poly.pdbx_seq_one_letter_code
_entity_poly.pdbx_strand_id
1 'polypeptide(L)'
;MHNVERIYLQTINKVRNIRSLIKRRAGIRSEVLSVKYADVLIAINERDACETLKLYGRKPDCIFPVTMEDLFCGEKNIDDKIASRKCSLLFVGSNFPPNVDGIRWFIENVMPEIDASLTIVGNDLDKYVNEFQTERIRVFGRVDCLTEYYEQADAVVMPIFYGSGMKVKTAEALMYGKIVFATSEALMGYDEPSDDIFRFDTKEDFLRVFAEFKKGRAKYSQRNRQIWEQHFDSRIYEKKFADMINFKIRK
;
A
#
# COMPACT_ATOMS: atom_id res chain seq x y z
N MET A 1 6.89 15.33 1.83
CA MET A 1 5.40 15.30 1.97
C MET A 1 4.95 13.87 1.76
N HIS A 2 4.21 13.30 2.71
CA HIS A 2 3.65 11.94 2.56
C HIS A 2 2.35 11.92 1.73
N ASN A 3 1.65 13.05 1.68
CA ASN A 3 0.42 13.26 0.92
C ASN A 3 0.32 14.73 0.54
N VAL A 4 -0.45 15.02 -0.48
CA VAL A 4 -0.97 16.37 -0.68
C VAL A 4 -2.21 16.51 0.22
N GLU A 5 -2.03 17.12 1.41
CA GLU A 5 -3.05 17.23 2.47
C GLU A 5 -4.37 17.80 1.96
N ARG A 6 -4.30 18.75 1.04
CA ARG A 6 -5.50 19.35 0.44
C ARG A 6 -6.34 18.30 -0.28
N ILE A 7 -5.72 17.40 -1.03
CA ILE A 7 -6.41 16.30 -1.74
C ILE A 7 -6.90 15.25 -0.76
N TYR A 8 -6.02 14.83 0.16
CA TYR A 8 -6.34 13.86 1.22
C TYR A 8 -7.56 14.29 2.04
N LEU A 9 -7.59 15.51 2.52
CA LEU A 9 -8.70 16.04 3.30
C LEU A 9 -10.01 16.21 2.51
N GLN A 10 -9.95 16.36 1.18
CA GLN A 10 -11.13 16.34 0.32
C GLN A 10 -11.71 14.94 0.20
N THR A 11 -10.85 13.92 0.14
CA THR A 11 -11.26 12.53 -0.10
C THR A 11 -11.86 11.89 1.16
N ILE A 12 -11.33 12.22 2.36
CA ILE A 12 -11.72 11.56 3.62
C ILE A 12 -12.81 12.28 4.39
N ASN A 13 -12.89 13.61 4.33
CA ASN A 13 -13.85 14.38 5.12
C ASN A 13 -15.26 14.40 4.48
N LYS A 14 -16.03 13.34 4.69
CA LYS A 14 -17.48 13.32 4.41
C LYS A 14 -18.30 14.08 5.49
N VAL A 15 -17.74 14.31 6.68
CA VAL A 15 -18.45 14.95 7.82
C VAL A 15 -18.22 16.44 7.82
N ARG A 16 -19.31 17.21 7.61
CA ARG A 16 -19.32 18.68 7.61
C ARG A 16 -19.71 19.24 9.00
N ASN A 17 -18.80 19.15 9.97
CA ASN A 17 -18.96 19.89 11.21
C ASN A 17 -17.91 21.01 11.33
N ILE A 18 -18.15 21.99 12.21
CA ILE A 18 -17.28 23.16 12.40
C ILE A 18 -15.84 22.73 12.76
N ARG A 19 -15.68 21.70 13.58
CA ARG A 19 -14.36 21.19 13.98
C ARG A 19 -13.59 20.61 12.78
N SER A 20 -14.27 19.89 11.88
CA SER A 20 -13.64 19.33 10.66
C SER A 20 -13.23 20.43 9.69
N LEU A 21 -14.03 21.52 9.58
CA LEU A 21 -13.68 22.68 8.75
C LEU A 21 -12.46 23.42 9.29
N ILE A 22 -12.36 23.60 10.61
CA ILE A 22 -11.19 24.24 11.26
C ILE A 22 -9.94 23.38 11.01
N LYS A 23 -10.00 22.08 11.27
CA LYS A 23 -8.89 21.15 11.03
C LYS A 23 -8.44 21.18 9.57
N ARG A 24 -9.38 21.15 8.64
CA ARG A 24 -9.09 21.23 7.20
C ARG A 24 -8.38 22.53 6.82
N ARG A 25 -8.87 23.68 7.30
CA ARG A 25 -8.23 24.98 7.05
C ARG A 25 -6.83 25.06 7.65
N ALA A 26 -6.66 24.56 8.87
CA ALA A 26 -5.35 24.49 9.52
C ALA A 26 -4.36 23.61 8.75
N GLY A 27 -4.79 22.40 8.33
CA GLY A 27 -3.97 21.50 7.53
C GLY A 27 -3.53 22.11 6.20
N ILE A 28 -4.48 22.68 5.44
CA ILE A 28 -4.17 23.36 4.17
C ILE A 28 -3.21 24.53 4.39
N ARG A 29 -3.43 25.36 5.42
CA ARG A 29 -2.53 26.49 5.73
C ARG A 29 -1.13 26.01 6.09
N SER A 30 -1.02 24.97 6.91
CA SER A 30 0.26 24.36 7.27
C SER A 30 0.99 23.84 6.02
N GLU A 31 0.29 23.16 5.13
CA GLU A 31 0.84 22.65 3.88
C GLU A 31 1.35 23.80 2.97
N VAL A 32 0.55 24.85 2.78
CA VAL A 32 0.96 26.06 2.02
C VAL A 32 2.25 26.66 2.58
N LEU A 33 2.34 26.81 3.91
CA LEU A 33 3.52 27.36 4.56
C LEU A 33 4.73 26.42 4.41
N SER A 34 4.53 25.12 4.61
CA SER A 34 5.59 24.12 4.44
C SER A 34 6.12 24.11 3.01
N VAL A 35 5.24 24.11 2.01
CA VAL A 35 5.67 24.15 0.60
C VAL A 35 6.40 25.45 0.29
N LYS A 36 5.92 26.58 0.82
CA LYS A 36 6.52 27.89 0.53
C LYS A 36 7.90 28.09 1.15
N TYR A 37 8.08 27.64 2.40
CA TYR A 37 9.26 28.00 3.21
C TYR A 37 10.22 26.82 3.47
N ALA A 38 9.92 25.61 3.03
CA ALA A 38 10.84 24.48 3.18
C ALA A 38 12.13 24.73 2.37
N ASP A 39 13.29 24.46 2.95
CA ASP A 39 14.58 24.50 2.25
C ASP A 39 14.67 23.40 1.19
N VAL A 40 14.10 22.23 1.49
CA VAL A 40 13.99 21.07 0.61
C VAL A 40 12.56 20.57 0.58
N LEU A 41 12.00 20.42 -0.60
CA LEU A 41 10.66 19.87 -0.82
C LEU A 41 10.77 18.53 -1.53
N ILE A 42 10.35 17.46 -0.85
CA ILE A 42 10.38 16.09 -1.35
C ILE A 42 8.96 15.62 -1.60
N ALA A 43 8.68 15.07 -2.78
CA ALA A 43 7.49 14.29 -3.07
C ALA A 43 7.82 12.79 -3.00
N ILE A 44 6.79 11.95 -2.79
CA ILE A 44 6.98 10.49 -2.73
C ILE A 44 6.65 9.80 -4.05
N ASN A 45 6.00 10.48 -4.98
CA ASN A 45 5.70 9.99 -6.34
C ASN A 45 5.47 11.16 -7.29
N GLU A 46 5.42 10.87 -8.60
CA GLU A 46 5.21 11.85 -9.66
C GLU A 46 3.84 12.53 -9.57
N ARG A 47 2.77 11.80 -9.21
CA ARG A 47 1.44 12.38 -9.04
C ARG A 47 1.46 13.52 -8.02
N ASP A 48 2.02 13.25 -6.83
CA ASP A 48 2.09 14.23 -5.75
C ASP A 48 3.02 15.39 -6.09
N ALA A 49 4.08 15.15 -6.88
CA ALA A 49 4.94 16.20 -7.40
C ALA A 49 4.19 17.12 -8.38
N CYS A 50 3.45 16.57 -9.33
CA CYS A 50 2.62 17.31 -10.27
C CYS A 50 1.51 18.10 -9.55
N GLU A 51 0.82 17.49 -8.59
CA GLU A 51 -0.23 18.17 -7.83
C GLU A 51 0.33 19.29 -6.96
N THR A 52 1.50 19.11 -6.36
CA THR A 52 2.20 20.17 -5.61
C THR A 52 2.52 21.37 -6.51
N LEU A 53 3.04 21.11 -7.70
CA LEU A 53 3.31 22.17 -8.69
C LEU A 53 2.03 22.89 -9.10
N LYS A 54 0.94 22.16 -9.40
CA LYS A 54 -0.35 22.75 -9.79
C LYS A 54 -0.97 23.60 -8.68
N LEU A 55 -0.95 23.12 -7.44
CA LEU A 55 -1.65 23.76 -6.33
C LEU A 55 -0.87 24.93 -5.73
N TYR A 56 0.46 24.85 -5.73
CA TYR A 56 1.33 25.79 -4.99
C TYR A 56 2.36 26.49 -5.85
N GLY A 57 2.47 26.16 -7.14
CA GLY A 57 3.42 26.78 -8.07
C GLY A 57 4.89 26.42 -7.78
N ARG A 58 5.15 25.47 -6.88
CA ARG A 58 6.50 25.02 -6.53
C ARG A 58 6.69 23.55 -6.90
N LYS A 59 7.69 23.27 -7.74
CA LYS A 59 8.11 21.91 -8.06
C LYS A 59 8.90 21.34 -6.88
N PRO A 60 8.66 20.09 -6.43
CA PRO A 60 9.54 19.40 -5.49
C PRO A 60 10.99 19.33 -6.00
N ASP A 61 11.94 19.43 -5.09
CA ASP A 61 13.38 19.34 -5.41
C ASP A 61 13.78 17.91 -5.85
N CYS A 62 13.09 16.90 -5.33
CA CYS A 62 13.30 15.51 -5.69
C CYS A 62 12.07 14.64 -5.35
N ILE A 63 12.09 13.41 -5.88
CA ILE A 63 11.13 12.37 -5.54
C ILE A 63 11.88 11.26 -4.83
N PHE A 64 11.47 10.99 -3.58
CA PHE A 64 11.90 9.83 -2.83
C PHE A 64 10.67 9.00 -2.51
N PRO A 65 10.54 7.80 -3.08
CA PRO A 65 9.40 6.94 -2.82
C PRO A 65 9.38 6.49 -1.35
N VAL A 66 8.31 5.82 -0.98
CA VAL A 66 8.26 5.08 0.29
C VAL A 66 9.39 4.07 0.30
N THR A 67 10.20 4.10 1.36
CA THR A 67 11.28 3.12 1.58
C THR A 67 11.14 2.49 2.95
N MET A 68 11.68 1.29 3.11
CA MET A 68 11.69 0.56 4.37
C MET A 68 12.94 -0.31 4.49
N GLU A 69 13.26 -0.70 5.73
CA GLU A 69 14.27 -1.70 5.99
C GLU A 69 13.83 -3.08 5.54
N ASP A 70 14.79 -3.92 5.17
CA ASP A 70 14.53 -5.30 4.79
C ASP A 70 14.25 -6.15 6.03
N LEU A 71 13.02 -6.56 6.17
CA LEU A 71 12.56 -7.44 7.26
C LEU A 71 12.40 -8.90 6.80
N PHE A 72 12.67 -9.19 5.52
CA PHE A 72 12.55 -10.53 4.99
C PHE A 72 13.78 -11.36 5.35
N CYS A 73 13.63 -12.25 6.30
CA CYS A 73 14.67 -13.19 6.76
C CYS A 73 14.49 -14.60 6.17
N GLY A 74 13.49 -14.80 5.30
CA GLY A 74 13.12 -16.11 4.79
C GLY A 74 14.11 -16.68 3.79
N GLU A 75 14.37 -17.99 3.86
CA GLU A 75 14.97 -18.72 2.76
C GLU A 75 14.01 -18.72 1.57
N LYS A 76 14.57 -18.58 0.36
CA LYS A 76 13.80 -18.64 -0.90
C LYS A 76 13.32 -20.08 -1.15
N ASN A 77 12.33 -20.56 -0.40
CA ASN A 77 11.68 -21.83 -0.69
C ASN A 77 10.78 -21.67 -1.91
N ILE A 78 11.41 -21.76 -3.09
CA ILE A 78 10.78 -21.59 -4.42
C ILE A 78 9.91 -22.82 -4.78
N ASP A 79 10.05 -23.95 -4.08
CA ASP A 79 9.54 -25.25 -4.53
C ASP A 79 8.16 -25.67 -3.97
N ASP A 80 7.47 -24.84 -3.22
CA ASP A 80 6.14 -25.15 -2.76
C ASP A 80 5.08 -25.04 -3.88
N LYS A 81 5.05 -26.06 -4.73
CA LYS A 81 3.92 -26.29 -5.64
C LYS A 81 2.69 -26.68 -4.82
N ILE A 82 1.85 -25.69 -4.56
CA ILE A 82 0.63 -25.86 -3.77
C ILE A 82 -0.51 -26.32 -4.70
N ALA A 83 -0.39 -27.53 -5.23
CA ALA A 83 -1.37 -28.05 -6.18
C ALA A 83 -2.71 -28.46 -5.55
N SER A 84 -2.81 -28.64 -4.23
CA SER A 84 -3.97 -29.30 -3.61
C SER A 84 -4.64 -28.56 -2.46
N ARG A 85 -4.08 -27.45 -1.93
CA ARG A 85 -4.71 -26.72 -0.82
C ARG A 85 -5.48 -25.49 -1.29
N LYS A 86 -6.44 -25.08 -0.48
CA LYS A 86 -7.20 -23.83 -0.63
C LYS A 86 -6.24 -22.63 -0.67
N CYS A 87 -6.50 -21.66 -1.55
CA CYS A 87 -5.68 -20.45 -1.65
C CYS A 87 -5.79 -19.61 -0.39
N SER A 88 -4.67 -19.16 0.17
CA SER A 88 -4.63 -18.25 1.30
C SER A 88 -4.27 -16.84 0.86
N LEU A 89 -5.17 -15.91 1.10
CA LEU A 89 -5.00 -14.48 0.84
C LEU A 89 -4.70 -13.74 2.14
N LEU A 90 -3.89 -12.70 2.05
CA LEU A 90 -3.56 -11.81 3.16
C LEU A 90 -3.97 -10.38 2.83
N PHE A 91 -4.61 -9.72 3.77
CA PHE A 91 -4.79 -8.26 3.78
C PHE A 91 -4.10 -7.68 5.02
N VAL A 92 -3.18 -6.74 4.82
CA VAL A 92 -2.54 -5.98 5.89
C VAL A 92 -3.04 -4.53 5.84
N GLY A 93 -3.50 -4.00 6.98
CA GLY A 93 -4.05 -2.64 7.01
C GLY A 93 -4.16 -2.09 8.42
N SER A 94 -4.90 -1.00 8.56
CA SER A 94 -5.28 -0.42 9.84
C SER A 94 -6.73 0.02 9.77
N ASN A 95 -7.32 0.38 10.91
CA ASN A 95 -8.66 0.98 10.98
C ASN A 95 -8.66 2.40 10.38
N PHE A 96 -8.48 2.45 9.08
CA PHE A 96 -8.48 3.64 8.26
C PHE A 96 -9.55 3.48 7.16
N PRO A 97 -10.43 4.48 6.91
CA PRO A 97 -11.59 4.29 6.05
C PRO A 97 -11.31 3.61 4.71
N PRO A 98 -10.31 4.00 3.89
CA PRO A 98 -10.02 3.30 2.64
C PRO A 98 -9.69 1.82 2.80
N ASN A 99 -9.04 1.44 3.91
CA ASN A 99 -8.72 0.05 4.21
C ASN A 99 -9.98 -0.75 4.57
N VAL A 100 -10.78 -0.19 5.48
CA VAL A 100 -12.00 -0.85 5.99
C VAL A 100 -13.05 -0.95 4.90
N ASP A 101 -13.30 0.13 4.15
CA ASP A 101 -14.27 0.13 3.06
C ASP A 101 -13.84 -0.83 1.94
N GLY A 102 -12.54 -0.86 1.62
CA GLY A 102 -12.00 -1.74 0.59
C GLY A 102 -12.08 -3.20 0.96
N ILE A 103 -11.66 -3.58 2.18
CA ILE A 103 -11.71 -4.98 2.60
C ILE A 103 -13.15 -5.46 2.81
N ARG A 104 -14.06 -4.59 3.28
CA ARG A 104 -15.49 -4.89 3.36
C ARG A 104 -16.06 -5.19 1.98
N TRP A 105 -15.79 -4.33 1.00
CA TRP A 105 -16.20 -4.57 -0.38
C TRP A 105 -15.67 -5.91 -0.91
N PHE A 106 -14.41 -6.25 -0.62
CA PHE A 106 -13.80 -7.51 -1.06
C PHE A 106 -14.48 -8.72 -0.42
N ILE A 107 -14.78 -8.64 0.87
CA ILE A 107 -15.50 -9.69 1.61
C ILE A 107 -16.89 -9.91 1.03
N GLU A 108 -17.63 -8.85 0.77
CA GLU A 108 -19.01 -8.91 0.32
C GLU A 108 -19.17 -9.33 -1.15
N ASN A 109 -18.25 -8.88 -2.02
CA ASN A 109 -18.40 -9.02 -3.46
C ASN A 109 -17.51 -10.11 -4.08
N VAL A 110 -16.34 -10.37 -3.51
CA VAL A 110 -15.34 -11.27 -4.11
C VAL A 110 -15.25 -12.61 -3.39
N MET A 111 -15.17 -12.61 -2.06
CA MET A 111 -14.99 -13.83 -1.28
C MET A 111 -16.08 -14.90 -1.49
N PRO A 112 -17.35 -14.56 -1.76
CA PRO A 112 -18.38 -15.57 -2.09
C PRO A 112 -18.12 -16.33 -3.40
N GLU A 113 -17.44 -15.70 -4.35
CA GLU A 113 -17.21 -16.21 -5.72
C GLU A 113 -15.92 -17.01 -5.86
N ILE A 114 -15.05 -17.04 -4.84
CA ILE A 114 -13.76 -17.70 -4.91
C ILE A 114 -13.57 -18.77 -3.83
N ASP A 115 -12.82 -19.80 -4.15
CA ASP A 115 -12.37 -20.77 -3.17
C ASP A 115 -11.01 -20.36 -2.60
N ALA A 116 -11.06 -19.49 -1.60
CA ALA A 116 -9.91 -18.97 -0.87
C ALA A 116 -10.24 -18.74 0.60
N SER A 117 -9.21 -18.72 1.45
CA SER A 117 -9.26 -18.16 2.79
C SER A 117 -8.66 -16.76 2.79
N LEU A 118 -9.07 -15.93 3.73
CA LEU A 118 -8.57 -14.56 3.89
C LEU A 118 -8.13 -14.34 5.33
N THR A 119 -6.90 -13.87 5.51
CA THR A 119 -6.40 -13.38 6.78
C THR A 119 -6.30 -11.87 6.73
N ILE A 120 -6.90 -11.20 7.70
CA ILE A 120 -6.93 -9.74 7.84
C ILE A 120 -6.14 -9.40 9.10
N VAL A 121 -5.09 -8.57 8.96
CA VAL A 121 -4.20 -8.20 10.07
C VAL A 121 -3.97 -6.72 10.10
N GLY A 122 -4.02 -6.12 11.29
CA GLY A 122 -3.54 -4.77 11.50
C GLY A 122 -4.22 -3.98 12.60
N ASN A 123 -3.67 -2.80 12.82
CA ASN A 123 -4.02 -1.98 13.98
C ASN A 123 -5.51 -1.61 14.01
N ASP A 124 -6.17 -1.91 15.14
CA ASP A 124 -7.59 -1.65 15.39
C ASP A 124 -8.56 -2.39 14.43
N LEU A 125 -8.12 -3.40 13.68
CA LEU A 125 -9.00 -4.22 12.82
C LEU A 125 -9.75 -5.29 13.62
N ASP A 126 -9.30 -5.67 14.80
CA ASP A 126 -10.00 -6.54 15.74
C ASP A 126 -11.40 -6.02 16.11
N LYS A 127 -11.66 -4.72 15.99
CA LYS A 127 -12.99 -4.13 16.15
C LYS A 127 -14.04 -4.66 15.16
N TYR A 128 -13.58 -5.22 14.03
CA TYR A 128 -14.41 -5.78 12.97
C TYR A 128 -14.52 -7.31 13.00
N VAL A 129 -14.03 -7.98 14.05
CA VAL A 129 -14.13 -9.45 14.19
C VAL A 129 -15.57 -9.91 14.04
N ASN A 130 -16.52 -9.29 14.74
CA ASN A 130 -17.94 -9.66 14.68
C ASN A 130 -18.59 -9.44 13.30
N GLU A 131 -18.01 -8.55 12.49
CA GLU A 131 -18.54 -8.22 11.16
C GLU A 131 -17.90 -9.06 10.06
N PHE A 132 -16.57 -9.31 10.14
CA PHE A 132 -15.79 -9.89 9.03
C PHE A 132 -15.43 -11.36 9.24
N GLN A 133 -15.34 -11.85 10.49
CA GLN A 133 -14.86 -13.20 10.76
C GLN A 133 -15.87 -14.27 10.35
N THR A 134 -15.38 -15.28 9.65
CA THR A 134 -16.15 -16.46 9.23
C THR A 134 -15.25 -17.70 9.30
N GLU A 135 -15.75 -18.88 8.89
CA GLU A 135 -14.93 -20.08 8.75
C GLU A 135 -13.75 -19.91 7.77
N ARG A 136 -13.90 -19.00 6.79
CA ARG A 136 -12.89 -18.73 5.75
C ARG A 136 -12.13 -17.43 5.95
N ILE A 137 -12.54 -16.57 6.89
CA ILE A 137 -11.96 -15.26 7.13
C ILE A 137 -11.53 -15.17 8.59
N ARG A 138 -10.26 -14.87 8.82
CA ARG A 138 -9.70 -14.62 10.14
C ARG A 138 -9.30 -13.16 10.26
N VAL A 139 -9.62 -12.54 11.40
CA VAL A 139 -9.34 -11.13 11.67
C VAL A 139 -8.47 -11.02 12.92
N PHE A 140 -7.35 -10.35 12.78
CA PHE A 140 -6.41 -10.06 13.86
C PHE A 140 -6.23 -8.54 14.00
N GLY A 141 -6.07 -8.09 15.22
CA GLY A 141 -5.65 -6.73 15.54
C GLY A 141 -4.17 -6.51 15.24
N ARG A 142 -3.55 -5.60 15.98
CA ARG A 142 -2.12 -5.37 15.91
C ARG A 142 -1.34 -6.62 16.32
N VAL A 143 -0.34 -6.97 15.52
CA VAL A 143 0.63 -8.03 15.79
C VAL A 143 2.04 -7.44 15.86
N ASP A 144 2.94 -8.10 16.58
CA ASP A 144 4.33 -7.63 16.74
C ASP A 144 5.18 -7.96 15.51
N CYS A 145 4.85 -9.03 14.79
CA CYS A 145 5.57 -9.48 13.61
C CYS A 145 4.59 -9.88 12.50
N LEU A 146 4.78 -9.33 11.31
CA LEU A 146 3.98 -9.63 10.12
C LEU A 146 4.60 -10.76 9.26
N THR A 147 5.86 -11.12 9.49
CA THR A 147 6.61 -12.08 8.67
C THR A 147 5.87 -13.40 8.52
N GLU A 148 5.40 -13.99 9.63
CA GLU A 148 4.68 -15.26 9.58
C GLU A 148 3.40 -15.21 8.75
N TYR A 149 2.68 -14.08 8.78
CA TYR A 149 1.47 -13.87 7.98
C TYR A 149 1.78 -13.78 6.49
N TYR A 150 2.85 -13.05 6.14
CA TYR A 150 3.31 -12.99 4.76
C TYR A 150 3.80 -14.36 4.26
N GLU A 151 4.57 -15.09 5.06
CA GLU A 151 5.09 -16.43 4.69
C GLU A 151 3.97 -17.45 4.47
N GLN A 152 2.92 -17.43 5.29
CA GLN A 152 1.78 -18.33 5.18
C GLN A 152 0.86 -18.01 3.99
N ALA A 153 0.81 -16.77 3.56
CA ALA A 153 -0.06 -16.33 2.47
C ALA A 153 0.47 -16.77 1.10
N ASP A 154 -0.43 -17.14 0.20
CA ASP A 154 -0.12 -17.40 -1.21
C ASP A 154 -0.04 -16.09 -1.99
N ALA A 155 -0.89 -15.11 -1.65
CA ALA A 155 -0.91 -13.79 -2.26
C ALA A 155 -1.45 -12.74 -1.29
N VAL A 156 -1.15 -11.47 -1.59
CA VAL A 156 -1.67 -10.32 -0.85
C VAL A 156 -2.75 -9.64 -1.67
N VAL A 157 -3.82 -9.20 -1.02
CA VAL A 157 -4.91 -8.44 -1.65
C VAL A 157 -4.96 -7.02 -1.12
N MET A 158 -5.11 -6.04 -2.01
CA MET A 158 -5.12 -4.61 -1.67
C MET A 158 -6.29 -3.91 -2.36
N PRO A 159 -7.53 -4.13 -1.89
CA PRO A 159 -8.73 -3.54 -2.46
C PRO A 159 -8.92 -2.09 -1.98
N ILE A 160 -7.99 -1.20 -2.31
CA ILE A 160 -8.01 0.21 -1.91
C ILE A 160 -8.48 1.03 -3.10
N PHE A 161 -9.69 1.57 -3.05
CA PHE A 161 -10.32 2.26 -4.18
C PHE A 161 -10.15 3.78 -4.15
N TYR A 162 -9.74 4.34 -3.01
CA TYR A 162 -9.53 5.77 -2.85
C TYR A 162 -8.47 6.06 -1.79
N GLY A 163 -7.90 7.25 -1.83
CA GLY A 163 -6.87 7.68 -0.88
C GLY A 163 -5.91 8.67 -1.51
N SER A 164 -4.75 8.82 -0.92
CA SER A 164 -3.65 9.60 -1.47
C SER A 164 -2.30 9.00 -1.07
N GLY A 165 -1.22 9.45 -1.68
CA GLY A 165 0.12 8.97 -1.44
C GLY A 165 0.35 7.52 -1.91
N MET A 166 1.58 7.04 -1.72
CA MET A 166 1.94 5.63 -1.91
C MET A 166 1.45 4.77 -0.75
N LYS A 167 1.04 3.55 -1.04
CA LYS A 167 0.58 2.61 -0.02
C LYS A 167 1.75 1.78 0.49
N VAL A 168 2.27 2.07 1.67
CA VAL A 168 3.40 1.35 2.31
C VAL A 168 3.25 -0.16 2.25
N LYS A 169 2.03 -0.67 2.43
CA LYS A 169 1.71 -2.09 2.35
C LYS A 169 2.01 -2.74 0.99
N THR A 170 1.99 -1.96 -0.10
CA THR A 170 2.40 -2.46 -1.43
C THR A 170 3.90 -2.72 -1.46
N ALA A 171 4.71 -1.75 -0.99
CA ALA A 171 6.15 -1.96 -0.87
C ALA A 171 6.48 -3.13 0.09
N GLU A 172 5.74 -3.26 1.19
CA GLU A 172 5.92 -4.35 2.15
C GLU A 172 5.63 -5.72 1.51
N ALA A 173 4.55 -5.85 0.73
CA ALA A 173 4.27 -7.09 0.01
C ALA A 173 5.35 -7.44 -1.02
N LEU A 174 5.88 -6.43 -1.72
CA LEU A 174 7.01 -6.61 -2.65
C LEU A 174 8.28 -7.03 -1.91
N MET A 175 8.54 -6.48 -0.71
CA MET A 175 9.65 -6.86 0.16
C MET A 175 9.65 -8.36 0.47
N TYR A 176 8.48 -8.91 0.77
CA TYR A 176 8.31 -10.35 1.00
C TYR A 176 8.21 -11.18 -0.29
N GLY A 177 8.41 -10.57 -1.47
CA GLY A 177 8.29 -11.25 -2.77
C GLY A 177 6.91 -11.85 -3.00
N LYS A 178 5.83 -11.24 -2.50
CA LYS A 178 4.49 -11.80 -2.63
C LYS A 178 3.87 -11.51 -3.99
N ILE A 179 3.02 -12.42 -4.43
CA ILE A 179 2.06 -12.16 -5.50
C ILE A 179 1.07 -11.12 -4.97
N VAL A 180 0.79 -10.11 -5.76
CA VAL A 180 -0.03 -8.95 -5.35
C VAL A 180 -1.26 -8.81 -6.23
N PHE A 181 -2.44 -8.82 -5.61
CA PHE A 181 -3.68 -8.38 -6.22
C PHE A 181 -4.02 -6.99 -5.70
N ALA A 182 -4.01 -5.98 -6.55
CA ALA A 182 -4.17 -4.60 -6.10
C ALA A 182 -5.00 -3.76 -7.06
N THR A 183 -5.73 -2.80 -6.52
CA THR A 183 -6.43 -1.78 -7.30
C THR A 183 -5.44 -0.77 -7.90
N SER A 184 -5.87 -0.04 -8.91
CA SER A 184 -5.09 1.06 -9.49
C SER A 184 -4.65 2.08 -8.45
N GLU A 185 -5.50 2.39 -7.46
CA GLU A 185 -5.14 3.30 -6.37
C GLU A 185 -4.10 2.70 -5.40
N ALA A 186 -4.16 1.38 -5.16
CA ALA A 186 -3.17 0.70 -4.32
C ALA A 186 -1.79 0.63 -4.98
N LEU A 187 -1.74 0.64 -6.30
CA LEU A 187 -0.51 0.63 -7.11
C LEU A 187 0.03 2.02 -7.45
N MET A 188 -0.58 3.08 -6.94
CA MET A 188 -0.12 4.44 -7.24
C MET A 188 1.33 4.66 -6.78
N GLY A 189 2.22 4.98 -7.74
CA GLY A 189 3.67 5.13 -7.53
C GLY A 189 4.47 3.83 -7.58
N TYR A 190 3.83 2.72 -8.00
CA TYR A 190 4.45 1.41 -8.24
C TYR A 190 4.33 1.07 -9.73
N ASP A 191 5.19 1.72 -10.53
CA ASP A 191 5.07 1.70 -12.00
C ASP A 191 5.93 0.61 -12.66
N GLU A 192 6.73 -0.13 -11.90
CA GLU A 192 7.58 -1.19 -12.41
C GLU A 192 6.76 -2.41 -12.85
N PRO A 193 6.97 -2.92 -14.08
CA PRO A 193 6.20 -4.04 -14.60
C PRO A 193 6.55 -5.35 -13.91
N SER A 194 5.52 -6.12 -13.56
CA SER A 194 5.63 -7.47 -13.04
C SER A 194 4.38 -8.27 -13.41
N ASP A 195 4.57 -9.47 -13.94
CA ASP A 195 3.48 -10.42 -14.23
C ASP A 195 2.86 -11.00 -12.95
N ASP A 196 3.50 -10.78 -11.81
CA ASP A 196 3.05 -11.20 -10.49
C ASP A 196 2.33 -10.09 -9.70
N ILE A 197 2.04 -8.96 -10.36
CA ILE A 197 1.18 -7.88 -9.87
C ILE A 197 -0.09 -7.86 -10.72
N PHE A 198 -1.18 -8.35 -10.15
CA PHE A 198 -2.48 -8.44 -10.80
C PHE A 198 -3.35 -7.23 -10.44
N ARG A 199 -3.60 -6.38 -11.43
CA ARG A 199 -4.47 -5.21 -11.25
C ARG A 199 -5.94 -5.60 -11.39
N PHE A 200 -6.76 -5.07 -10.50
CA PHE A 200 -8.21 -5.14 -10.58
C PHE A 200 -8.84 -3.85 -10.03
N ASP A 201 -9.90 -3.38 -10.65
CA ASP A 201 -10.70 -2.25 -10.13
C ASP A 201 -12.17 -2.63 -9.99
N THR A 202 -12.56 -3.80 -10.51
CA THR A 202 -13.91 -4.39 -10.39
C THR A 202 -13.83 -5.83 -9.89
N LYS A 203 -14.99 -6.39 -9.49
CA LYS A 203 -15.11 -7.80 -9.14
C LYS A 203 -14.74 -8.70 -10.32
N GLU A 204 -15.24 -8.38 -11.48
CA GLU A 204 -15.02 -9.12 -12.73
C GLU A 204 -13.53 -9.18 -13.09
N ASP A 205 -12.82 -8.06 -12.94
CA ASP A 205 -11.37 -8.04 -13.12
C ASP A 205 -10.67 -8.97 -12.14
N PHE A 206 -11.04 -8.88 -10.85
CA PHE A 206 -10.44 -9.74 -9.83
C PHE A 206 -10.67 -11.22 -10.15
N LEU A 207 -11.88 -11.62 -10.47
CA LEU A 207 -12.20 -13.03 -10.78
C LEU A 207 -11.40 -13.54 -11.98
N ARG A 208 -11.25 -12.71 -13.02
CA ARG A 208 -10.45 -13.03 -14.21
C ARG A 208 -8.98 -13.26 -13.85
N VAL A 209 -8.34 -12.30 -13.17
CA VAL A 209 -6.90 -12.40 -12.83
C VAL A 209 -6.63 -13.46 -11.75
N PHE A 210 -7.58 -13.71 -10.84
CA PHE A 210 -7.47 -14.77 -9.86
C PHE A 210 -7.54 -16.18 -10.50
N ALA A 211 -8.38 -16.35 -11.52
CA ALA A 211 -8.45 -17.59 -12.29
C ALA A 211 -7.14 -17.82 -13.08
N GLU A 212 -6.52 -16.77 -13.60
CA GLU A 212 -5.21 -16.81 -14.24
C GLU A 212 -4.10 -17.22 -13.26
N PHE A 213 -4.02 -16.55 -12.13
CA PHE A 213 -3.08 -16.87 -11.05
C PHE A 213 -3.18 -18.35 -10.62
N LYS A 214 -4.40 -18.89 -10.50
CA LYS A 214 -4.60 -20.29 -10.10
C LYS A 214 -4.01 -21.31 -11.09
N LYS A 215 -3.80 -20.96 -12.34
CA LYS A 215 -3.19 -21.84 -13.35
C LYS A 215 -1.69 -22.01 -13.21
N GLY A 216 -0.99 -20.94 -12.77
CA GLY A 216 0.48 -20.91 -12.66
C GLY A 216 1.04 -20.69 -11.26
N ARG A 217 0.35 -21.10 -10.25
CA ARG A 217 0.52 -20.82 -8.83
C ARG A 217 1.97 -20.86 -8.31
N ALA A 218 2.54 -19.70 -8.04
CA ALA A 218 3.75 -19.52 -7.25
C ALA A 218 3.39 -18.78 -5.95
N LYS A 219 4.09 -19.09 -4.87
CA LYS A 219 3.96 -18.39 -3.57
C LYS A 219 4.86 -17.17 -3.47
N TYR A 220 5.92 -17.18 -4.24
CA TYR A 220 7.00 -16.21 -4.19
C TYR A 220 7.30 -15.70 -5.60
N SER A 221 7.42 -14.39 -5.72
CA SER A 221 7.82 -13.69 -6.93
C SER A 221 9.22 -13.12 -6.76
N GLN A 222 10.19 -13.71 -7.44
CA GLN A 222 11.54 -13.15 -7.52
C GLN A 222 11.52 -11.75 -8.17
N ARG A 223 10.63 -11.51 -9.14
CA ARG A 223 10.50 -10.21 -9.81
C ARG A 223 10.02 -9.14 -8.86
N ASN A 224 8.97 -9.40 -8.06
CA ASN A 224 8.45 -8.46 -7.07
C ASN A 224 9.51 -8.13 -6.00
N ARG A 225 10.24 -9.13 -5.54
CA ARG A 225 11.37 -8.93 -4.62
C ARG A 225 12.46 -8.04 -5.22
N GLN A 226 12.86 -8.26 -6.47
CA GLN A 226 13.84 -7.43 -7.18
C GLN A 226 13.37 -5.99 -7.35
N ILE A 227 12.08 -5.76 -7.65
CA ILE A 227 11.50 -4.42 -7.72
C ILE A 227 11.69 -3.72 -6.37
N TRP A 228 11.40 -4.41 -5.26
CA TRP A 228 11.59 -3.84 -3.94
C TRP A 228 13.07 -3.52 -3.66
N GLU A 229 13.97 -4.46 -3.92
CA GLU A 229 15.42 -4.28 -3.73
C GLU A 229 15.99 -3.11 -4.54
N GLN A 230 15.42 -2.81 -5.71
CA GLN A 230 15.92 -1.77 -6.61
C GLN A 230 15.30 -0.39 -6.34
N HIS A 231 14.08 -0.32 -5.76
CA HIS A 231 13.32 0.93 -5.70
C HIS A 231 12.82 1.31 -4.32
N PHE A 232 12.73 0.37 -3.35
CA PHE A 232 12.07 0.63 -2.06
C PHE A 232 12.92 0.27 -0.83
N ASP A 233 14.10 -0.29 -1.02
CA ASP A 233 15.08 -0.51 0.06
C ASP A 233 15.62 0.83 0.55
N SER A 234 15.54 1.10 1.86
CA SER A 234 15.99 2.36 2.46
C SER A 234 17.46 2.66 2.19
N ARG A 235 18.31 1.63 2.12
CA ARG A 235 19.76 1.75 1.86
C ARG A 235 20.10 2.46 0.55
N ILE A 236 19.21 2.38 -0.46
CA ILE A 236 19.40 3.06 -1.75
C ILE A 236 19.34 4.58 -1.59
N TYR A 237 18.50 5.06 -0.69
CA TYR A 237 18.20 6.48 -0.55
C TYR A 237 19.01 7.18 0.55
N GLU A 238 19.62 6.45 1.48
CA GLU A 238 20.40 7.02 2.58
C GLU A 238 21.48 7.97 2.07
N LYS A 239 22.31 7.51 1.13
CA LYS A 239 23.38 8.33 0.55
C LYS A 239 22.82 9.50 -0.25
N LYS A 240 21.82 9.27 -1.10
CA LYS A 240 21.18 10.33 -1.90
C LYS A 240 20.59 11.42 -1.02
N PHE A 241 19.94 11.04 0.09
CA PHE A 241 19.37 11.95 1.06
C PHE A 241 20.45 12.77 1.77
N ALA A 242 21.50 12.09 2.27
CA ALA A 242 22.63 12.74 2.94
C ALA A 242 23.34 13.76 2.03
N ASP A 243 23.62 13.38 0.77
CA ASP A 243 24.28 14.25 -0.21
C ASP A 243 23.41 15.49 -0.53
N MET A 244 22.10 15.31 -0.66
CA MET A 244 21.16 16.39 -0.92
C MET A 244 21.10 17.40 0.25
N ILE A 245 21.01 16.90 1.49
CA ILE A 245 20.98 17.76 2.68
C ILE A 245 22.30 18.52 2.82
N ASN A 246 23.45 17.85 2.67
CA ASN A 246 24.76 18.48 2.75
C ASN A 246 24.97 19.56 1.71
N PHE A 247 24.45 19.37 0.49
CA PHE A 247 24.50 20.37 -0.58
C PHE A 247 23.69 21.64 -0.23
N LYS A 248 22.53 21.47 0.39
CA LYS A 248 21.66 22.60 0.76
C LYS A 248 22.16 23.37 1.99
N ILE A 249 22.79 22.68 2.96
CA ILE A 249 23.35 23.33 4.16
C ILE A 249 24.57 24.20 3.83
N ARG A 250 25.31 23.85 2.76
CA ARG A 250 26.52 24.61 2.33
C ARG A 250 26.23 25.83 1.48
N LYS A 251 24.97 26.07 1.11
CA LYS A 251 24.49 27.27 0.40
C LYS A 251 23.80 28.24 1.33
#